data_e16c7f79adeaa717e7519ae0a143ab23
#
_entry.id   e16c7f79adeaa717e7519ae0a143ab23
#
_cell.length_a   1.000
_cell.length_b   1.000
_cell.length_c   1.000
_cell.angle_alpha   90.00
_cell.angle_beta   90.00
_cell.angle_gamma   90.00
#
_symmetry.space_group_name_H-M   'P 1'
#
loop_
_entity.id
_entity.type
_entity.pdbx_description
1 polymer ?
#
loop_
_entity_poly.entity_id
_entity_poly.type
_entity_poly.pdbx_seq_one_letter_code
_entity_poly.pdbx_strand_id
1 'polypeptide(L)'
;MKRYDFTIIGANGIQGRIVTRFLWEEGYSLLLCANGTYGIEKFIQPPRSEFHFVDLRQMYKVRPIFKKHRAPVVVNCAVDDFNLDVTRLALDFGMNYIDLCSEEEMFYKQMELDGEFKAKKIIGITGIGSTPGITNIMLRHVQDRFDTIDTVHVGFAWKSNKP
;
A
#
# COMPACT_ATOMS: atom_id res chain seq x y z
N MET A 1 -5.08 22.73 -6.11
CA MET A 1 -4.55 21.40 -5.82
C MET A 1 -5.59 20.70 -4.94
N LYS A 2 -6.12 19.56 -5.41
CA LYS A 2 -7.13 18.79 -4.67
C LYS A 2 -6.42 17.89 -3.65
N ARG A 3 -6.96 17.77 -2.46
CA ARG A 3 -6.40 16.97 -1.37
C ARG A 3 -7.34 15.79 -1.08
N TYR A 4 -6.75 14.63 -0.85
CA TYR A 4 -7.39 13.40 -0.39
C TYR A 4 -6.72 12.94 0.90
N ASP A 5 -7.38 12.07 1.66
CA ASP A 5 -6.79 11.48 2.86
C ASP A 5 -5.81 10.37 2.48
N PHE A 6 -6.18 9.55 1.47
CA PHE A 6 -5.35 8.45 0.99
C PHE A 6 -5.27 8.41 -0.54
N THR A 7 -4.11 8.00 -1.04
CA THR A 7 -3.96 7.50 -2.40
C THR A 7 -3.81 5.98 -2.36
N ILE A 8 -4.62 5.26 -3.15
CA ILE A 8 -4.55 3.80 -3.24
C ILE A 8 -4.04 3.45 -4.64
N ILE A 9 -2.85 2.88 -4.73
CA ILE A 9 -2.28 2.36 -5.97
C ILE A 9 -2.63 0.88 -6.09
N GLY A 10 -3.05 0.44 -7.28
CA GLY A 10 -3.59 -0.90 -7.47
C GLY A 10 -5.00 -1.09 -6.88
N ALA A 11 -5.79 -0.01 -6.82
CA ALA A 11 -7.10 0.03 -6.18
C ALA A 11 -8.08 -1.04 -6.69
N ASN A 12 -7.99 -1.46 -7.95
CA ASN A 12 -8.84 -2.49 -8.56
C ASN A 12 -8.36 -3.94 -8.35
N GLY A 13 -7.17 -4.12 -7.77
CA GLY A 13 -6.63 -5.43 -7.38
C GLY A 13 -7.42 -6.07 -6.22
N ILE A 14 -7.15 -7.34 -5.92
CA ILE A 14 -7.83 -8.07 -4.85
C ILE A 14 -7.68 -7.32 -3.52
N GLN A 15 -6.46 -6.99 -3.11
CA GLN A 15 -6.18 -6.26 -1.87
C GLN A 15 -6.63 -4.80 -1.97
N GLY A 16 -6.37 -4.15 -3.11
CA GLY A 16 -6.75 -2.76 -3.34
C GLY A 16 -8.25 -2.50 -3.16
N ARG A 17 -9.09 -3.43 -3.62
CA ARG A 17 -10.56 -3.35 -3.43
C ARG A 17 -10.98 -3.46 -1.95
N ILE A 18 -10.29 -4.29 -1.18
CA ILE A 18 -10.55 -4.45 0.25
C ILE A 18 -10.17 -3.16 0.98
N VAL A 19 -8.97 -2.63 0.74
CA VAL A 19 -8.50 -1.38 1.32
C VAL A 19 -9.37 -0.20 0.91
N THR A 20 -9.72 -0.10 -0.40
CA THR A 20 -10.61 0.94 -0.92
C THR A 20 -11.96 0.92 -0.20
N ARG A 21 -12.58 -0.27 -0.08
CA ARG A 21 -13.86 -0.40 0.60
C ARG A 21 -13.77 0.02 2.06
N PHE A 22 -12.78 -0.50 2.79
CA PHE A 22 -12.62 -0.20 4.21
C PHE A 22 -12.45 1.30 4.45
N LEU A 23 -11.52 1.95 3.77
CA LEU A 23 -11.27 3.38 3.94
C LEU A 23 -12.46 4.23 3.49
N TRP A 24 -13.20 3.78 2.46
CA TRP A 24 -14.42 4.45 2.04
C TRP A 24 -15.53 4.35 3.10
N GLU A 25 -15.75 3.18 3.68
CA GLU A 25 -16.76 2.94 4.75
C GLU A 25 -16.41 3.75 6.01
N GLU A 26 -15.12 3.93 6.34
CA GLU A 26 -14.63 4.78 7.42
C GLU A 26 -14.74 6.31 7.14
N GLY A 27 -15.22 6.71 5.98
CA GLY A 27 -15.49 8.13 5.69
C GLY A 27 -14.36 8.89 5.00
N TYR A 28 -13.22 8.27 4.69
CA TYR A 28 -12.07 8.94 4.09
C TYR A 28 -12.30 9.31 2.62
N SER A 29 -11.62 10.38 2.19
CA SER A 29 -11.54 10.79 0.79
C SER A 29 -10.37 10.10 0.09
N LEU A 30 -10.61 9.57 -1.14
CA LEU A 30 -9.69 8.65 -1.80
C LEU A 30 -9.29 9.11 -3.19
N LEU A 31 -7.99 9.05 -3.48
CA LEU A 31 -7.45 9.07 -4.83
C LEU A 31 -7.19 7.63 -5.26
N LEU A 32 -8.01 7.10 -6.17
CA LEU A 32 -7.95 5.73 -6.65
C LEU A 32 -7.12 5.65 -7.92
N CYS A 33 -6.00 4.94 -7.87
CA CYS A 33 -5.06 4.78 -8.98
C CYS A 33 -4.96 3.31 -9.37
N ALA A 34 -5.33 2.97 -10.61
CA ALA A 34 -5.27 1.60 -11.10
C ALA A 34 -5.30 1.55 -12.64
N ASN A 35 -5.06 0.37 -13.20
CA ASN A 35 -5.13 0.13 -14.64
C ASN A 35 -6.54 -0.18 -15.15
N GLY A 36 -7.56 0.10 -14.38
CA GLY A 36 -8.97 -0.06 -14.70
C GLY A 36 -9.86 0.18 -13.50
N THR A 37 -11.16 0.20 -13.70
CA THR A 37 -12.15 0.50 -12.64
C THR A 37 -12.83 -0.75 -12.07
N TYR A 38 -12.58 -1.92 -12.63
CA TYR A 38 -13.25 -3.15 -12.24
C TYR A 38 -13.27 -3.38 -10.71
N GLY A 39 -14.48 -3.48 -10.17
CA GLY A 39 -14.75 -3.76 -8.76
C GLY A 39 -14.59 -2.56 -7.81
N ILE A 40 -14.32 -1.36 -8.35
CA ILE A 40 -14.23 -0.12 -7.56
C ILE A 40 -15.18 0.97 -8.06
N GLU A 41 -16.02 0.69 -9.06
CA GLU A 41 -16.88 1.67 -9.72
C GLU A 41 -17.75 2.43 -8.72
N LYS A 42 -18.34 1.72 -7.77
CA LYS A 42 -19.21 2.31 -6.74
C LYS A 42 -18.51 3.28 -5.79
N PHE A 43 -17.18 3.20 -5.71
CA PHE A 43 -16.37 4.07 -4.87
C PHE A 43 -15.84 5.30 -5.61
N ILE A 44 -16.11 5.43 -6.92
CA ILE A 44 -15.74 6.61 -7.71
C ILE A 44 -16.86 7.64 -7.61
N GLN A 45 -16.78 8.50 -6.60
CA GLN A 45 -17.84 9.46 -6.26
C GLN A 45 -17.25 10.84 -5.97
N PRO A 46 -16.98 11.68 -7.02
CA PRO A 46 -16.52 13.03 -6.80
C PRO A 46 -17.53 13.87 -5.99
N PRO A 47 -17.08 14.76 -5.10
CA PRO A 47 -15.69 15.17 -4.85
C PRO A 47 -14.94 14.28 -3.86
N ARG A 48 -15.57 13.29 -3.22
CA ARG A 48 -14.98 12.51 -2.15
C ARG A 48 -13.93 11.52 -2.64
N SER A 49 -14.13 10.92 -3.81
CA SER A 49 -13.12 10.08 -4.44
C SER A 49 -13.02 10.33 -5.93
N GLU A 50 -11.85 10.11 -6.47
CA GLU A 50 -11.54 10.30 -7.87
C GLU A 50 -10.67 9.15 -8.37
N PHE A 51 -10.92 8.71 -9.60
CA PHE A 51 -10.15 7.66 -10.24
C PHE A 51 -9.20 8.24 -11.28
N HIS A 52 -7.97 7.73 -11.29
CA HIS A 52 -6.99 7.99 -12.33
C HIS A 52 -6.46 6.67 -12.88
N PHE A 53 -6.49 6.54 -14.18
CA PHE A 53 -5.83 5.43 -14.86
C PHE A 53 -4.31 5.54 -14.66
N VAL A 54 -3.70 4.47 -14.13
CA VAL A 54 -2.27 4.38 -13.82
C VAL A 54 -1.71 3.06 -14.35
N ASP A 55 -0.71 3.16 -15.20
CA ASP A 55 0.17 2.05 -15.56
C ASP A 55 1.56 2.32 -14.97
N LEU A 56 1.93 1.54 -13.96
CA LEU A 56 3.21 1.73 -13.23
C LEU A 56 4.45 1.49 -14.10
N ARG A 57 4.31 0.80 -15.22
CA ARG A 57 5.38 0.68 -16.22
C ARG A 57 5.71 2.01 -16.89
N GLN A 58 4.85 3.02 -16.72
CA GLN A 58 4.95 4.35 -17.30
C GLN A 58 4.96 5.44 -16.21
N MET A 59 5.89 5.34 -15.26
CA MET A 59 5.99 6.25 -14.10
C MET A 59 6.00 7.74 -14.48
N TYR A 60 6.52 8.07 -15.65
CA TYR A 60 6.50 9.46 -16.16
C TYR A 60 5.08 10.02 -16.36
N LYS A 61 4.08 9.15 -16.60
CA LYS A 61 2.65 9.53 -16.68
C LYS A 61 1.98 9.56 -15.31
N VAL A 62 2.50 8.81 -14.35
CA VAL A 62 1.97 8.76 -12.98
C VAL A 62 2.33 10.02 -12.19
N ARG A 63 3.57 10.48 -12.27
CA ARG A 63 4.08 11.64 -11.53
C ARG A 63 3.24 12.92 -11.69
N PRO A 64 2.73 13.31 -12.88
CA PRO A 64 1.85 14.46 -13.03
C PRO A 64 0.54 14.39 -12.23
N ILE A 65 0.00 13.19 -12.00
CA ILE A 65 -1.20 12.99 -11.17
C ILE A 65 -0.90 13.45 -9.74
N PHE A 66 0.23 13.03 -9.17
CA PHE A 66 0.65 13.36 -7.82
C PHE A 66 1.05 14.84 -7.64
N LYS A 67 1.35 15.54 -8.72
CA LYS A 67 1.53 17.01 -8.72
C LYS A 67 0.20 17.76 -8.54
N LYS A 68 -0.89 17.22 -9.09
CA LYS A 68 -2.22 17.85 -9.07
C LYS A 68 -3.04 17.42 -7.87
N HIS A 69 -2.88 16.19 -7.43
CA HIS A 69 -3.66 15.57 -6.37
C HIS A 69 -2.71 15.09 -5.27
N ARG A 70 -2.96 15.47 -4.03
CA ARG A 70 -2.10 15.06 -2.91
C ARG A 70 -2.91 14.36 -1.83
N ALA A 71 -2.30 13.33 -1.29
CA ALA A 71 -2.71 12.68 -0.05
C ALA A 71 -1.50 12.58 0.88
N PRO A 72 -1.68 12.65 2.20
CA PRO A 72 -0.58 12.45 3.14
C PRO A 72 -0.08 11.01 3.18
N VAL A 73 -0.88 10.05 2.69
CA VAL A 73 -0.56 8.62 2.73
C VAL A 73 -0.81 7.97 1.38
N VAL A 74 0.16 7.17 0.94
CA VAL A 74 0.04 6.26 -0.19
C VAL A 74 -0.04 4.83 0.33
N VAL A 75 -1.08 4.10 -0.06
CA VAL A 75 -1.20 2.66 0.15
C VAL A 75 -0.97 1.96 -1.19
N ASN A 76 0.13 1.24 -1.29
CA ASN A 76 0.46 0.48 -2.49
C ASN A 76 -0.07 -0.96 -2.38
N CYS A 77 -1.05 -1.27 -3.21
CA CYS A 77 -1.64 -2.60 -3.36
C CYS A 77 -1.34 -3.20 -4.75
N ALA A 78 -0.35 -2.66 -5.45
CA ALA A 78 0.13 -3.23 -6.71
C ALA A 78 1.04 -4.45 -6.45
N VAL A 79 1.49 -5.12 -7.51
CA VAL A 79 2.43 -6.23 -7.42
C VAL A 79 3.81 -5.75 -6.96
N ASP A 80 4.54 -6.63 -6.30
CA ASP A 80 5.82 -6.32 -5.64
C ASP A 80 6.87 -5.68 -6.56
N ASP A 81 6.90 -6.03 -7.85
CA ASP A 81 7.81 -5.46 -8.85
C ASP A 81 7.83 -3.91 -8.86
N PHE A 82 6.72 -3.27 -8.48
CA PHE A 82 6.60 -1.81 -8.48
C PHE A 82 6.78 -1.17 -7.10
N ASN A 83 7.03 -1.95 -6.05
CA ASN A 83 7.12 -1.42 -4.70
C ASN A 83 8.19 -0.33 -4.58
N LEU A 84 9.38 -0.56 -5.11
CA LEU A 84 10.47 0.41 -5.04
C LEU A 84 10.14 1.72 -5.79
N ASP A 85 9.53 1.62 -6.97
CA ASP A 85 9.13 2.79 -7.76
C ASP A 85 8.08 3.63 -7.04
N VAL A 86 7.11 2.97 -6.41
CA VAL A 86 6.06 3.66 -5.64
C VAL A 86 6.61 4.22 -4.32
N THR A 87 7.56 3.52 -3.67
CA THR A 87 8.26 4.03 -2.50
C THR A 87 9.02 5.32 -2.83
N ARG A 88 9.76 5.33 -3.94
CA ARG A 88 10.46 6.53 -4.42
C ARG A 88 9.49 7.66 -4.81
N LEU A 89 8.34 7.31 -5.41
CA LEU A 89 7.29 8.29 -5.69
C LEU A 89 6.77 8.94 -4.39
N ALA A 90 6.52 8.15 -3.36
CA ALA A 90 6.08 8.65 -2.06
C ALA A 90 7.14 9.58 -1.43
N LEU A 91 8.41 9.20 -1.48
CA LEU A 91 9.52 10.04 -1.03
C LEU A 91 9.56 11.37 -1.79
N ASP A 92 9.50 11.35 -3.12
CA ASP A 92 9.58 12.55 -3.94
C ASP A 92 8.48 13.58 -3.64
N PHE A 93 7.30 13.09 -3.30
CA PHE A 93 6.15 13.93 -2.98
C PHE A 93 5.93 14.16 -1.47
N GLY A 94 6.82 13.62 -0.62
CA GLY A 94 6.74 13.81 0.84
C GLY A 94 5.51 13.17 1.47
N MET A 95 5.16 11.95 1.01
CA MET A 95 4.01 11.18 1.49
C MET A 95 4.45 10.01 2.37
N ASN A 96 3.69 9.71 3.39
CA ASN A 96 3.83 8.44 4.10
C ASN A 96 3.50 7.28 3.15
N TYR A 97 4.14 6.15 3.34
CA TYR A 97 4.03 5.00 2.46
C TYR A 97 3.67 3.73 3.22
N ILE A 98 2.77 2.93 2.65
CA ILE A 98 2.39 1.61 3.17
C ILE A 98 2.29 0.65 1.99
N ASP A 99 2.83 -0.58 2.14
CA ASP A 99 2.64 -1.66 1.19
C ASP A 99 2.45 -3.04 1.84
N LEU A 100 2.23 -4.03 0.99
CA LEU A 100 1.98 -5.42 1.33
C LEU A 100 3.15 -6.33 0.93
N CYS A 101 4.36 -5.77 0.74
CA CYS A 101 5.54 -6.46 0.21
C CYS A 101 5.73 -7.84 0.83
N SER A 102 5.88 -8.85 -0.01
CA SER A 102 6.15 -10.23 0.40
C SER A 102 7.51 -10.74 -0.05
N GLU A 103 8.17 -10.03 -0.97
CA GLU A 103 9.45 -10.39 -1.54
C GLU A 103 10.62 -9.85 -0.71
N GLU A 104 11.47 -10.73 -0.18
CA GLU A 104 12.56 -10.39 0.73
C GLU A 104 13.56 -9.41 0.11
N GLU A 105 13.97 -9.64 -1.14
CA GLU A 105 14.90 -8.75 -1.84
C GLU A 105 14.33 -7.34 -1.98
N MET A 106 13.05 -7.23 -2.31
CA MET A 106 12.36 -5.95 -2.43
C MET A 106 12.27 -5.22 -1.09
N PHE A 107 11.96 -5.97 -0.03
CA PHE A 107 11.95 -5.44 1.34
C PHE A 107 13.29 -4.78 1.71
N TYR A 108 14.42 -5.46 1.48
CA TYR A 108 15.74 -4.87 1.79
C TYR A 108 16.05 -3.64 0.95
N LYS A 109 15.71 -3.63 -0.34
CA LYS A 109 15.85 -2.44 -1.21
C LYS A 109 15.03 -1.25 -0.70
N GLN A 110 13.85 -1.49 -0.15
CA GLN A 110 13.03 -0.43 0.45
C GLN A 110 13.63 0.05 1.77
N MET A 111 14.19 -0.84 2.59
CA MET A 111 14.85 -0.49 3.85
C MET A 111 16.10 0.40 3.66
N GLU A 112 16.79 0.31 2.52
CA GLU A 112 17.89 1.22 2.19
C GLU A 112 17.44 2.69 2.12
N LEU A 113 16.14 2.95 1.90
CA LEU A 113 15.57 4.30 1.84
C LEU A 113 15.20 4.89 3.20
N ASP A 114 15.40 4.18 4.31
CA ASP A 114 15.01 4.61 5.67
C ASP A 114 15.60 5.98 6.03
N GLY A 115 16.86 6.23 5.66
CA GLY A 115 17.51 7.52 5.88
C GLY A 115 16.80 8.69 5.18
N GLU A 116 16.25 8.47 3.97
CA GLU A 116 15.51 9.49 3.22
C GLU A 116 14.13 9.74 3.85
N PHE A 117 13.43 8.69 4.31
CA PHE A 117 12.18 8.83 5.06
C PHE A 117 12.36 9.66 6.33
N LYS A 118 13.40 9.35 7.12
CA LYS A 118 13.75 10.09 8.33
C LYS A 118 14.08 11.56 8.04
N ALA A 119 14.89 11.84 7.02
CA ALA A 119 15.25 13.20 6.63
C ALA A 119 14.02 14.03 6.24
N LYS A 120 13.02 13.42 5.59
CA LYS A 120 11.76 14.07 5.20
C LYS A 120 10.71 14.08 6.30
N LYS A 121 10.96 13.44 7.45
CA LYS A 121 10.00 13.28 8.57
C LYS A 121 8.68 12.63 8.14
N ILE A 122 8.76 11.63 7.27
CA ILE A 122 7.64 10.80 6.83
C ILE A 122 7.91 9.34 7.20
N ILE A 123 6.87 8.53 7.20
CA ILE A 123 6.90 7.13 7.63
C ILE A 123 6.74 6.23 6.41
N GLY A 124 7.61 5.22 6.28
CA GLY A 124 7.45 4.07 5.39
C GLY A 124 7.17 2.81 6.21
N ILE A 125 6.12 2.08 5.85
CA ILE A 125 5.78 0.77 6.44
C ILE A 125 5.66 -0.21 5.28
N THR A 126 6.56 -1.18 5.22
CA THR A 126 6.55 -2.22 4.19
C THR A 126 6.21 -3.58 4.79
N GLY A 127 5.62 -4.47 3.99
CA GLY A 127 5.31 -5.83 4.39
C GLY A 127 4.15 -5.95 5.39
N ILE A 128 3.15 -5.05 5.34
CA ILE A 128 2.02 -5.08 6.28
C ILE A 128 0.80 -5.77 5.67
N GLY A 129 1.00 -7.01 5.22
CA GLY A 129 -0.03 -7.87 4.64
C GLY A 129 -0.53 -8.96 5.59
N SER A 130 -0.84 -10.10 5.00
CA SER A 130 -1.22 -11.33 5.74
C SER A 130 0.02 -11.96 6.39
N THR A 131 1.03 -12.27 5.54
CA THR A 131 2.35 -12.77 5.91
C THR A 131 3.34 -12.22 4.87
N PRO A 132 4.25 -11.35 5.27
CA PRO A 132 4.39 -10.70 6.60
C PRO A 132 3.23 -9.75 6.93
N GLY A 133 3.14 -9.36 8.19
CA GLY A 133 2.16 -8.40 8.70
C GLY A 133 1.32 -8.96 9.84
N ILE A 134 0.14 -9.52 9.56
CA ILE A 134 -0.76 -10.06 10.61
C ILE A 134 -0.05 -11.11 11.47
N THR A 135 0.70 -12.03 10.85
CA THR A 135 1.44 -13.08 11.58
C THR A 135 2.48 -12.50 12.55
N ASN A 136 3.14 -11.41 12.17
CA ASN A 136 4.08 -10.72 13.04
C ASN A 136 3.37 -10.07 14.23
N ILE A 137 2.22 -9.44 14.00
CA ILE A 137 1.39 -8.85 15.07
C ILE A 137 0.87 -9.92 16.02
N MET A 138 0.41 -11.07 15.48
CA MET A 138 -0.04 -12.20 16.30
C MET A 138 1.08 -12.72 17.20
N LEU A 139 2.30 -12.90 16.67
CA LEU A 139 3.46 -13.30 17.45
C LEU A 139 3.76 -12.27 18.53
N ARG A 140 3.81 -10.98 18.18
CA ARG A 140 4.04 -9.90 19.15
C ARG A 140 2.99 -9.90 20.28
N HIS A 141 1.74 -10.19 19.95
CA HIS A 141 0.65 -10.22 20.93
C HIS A 141 0.79 -11.35 21.96
N VAL A 142 1.39 -12.47 21.58
CA VAL A 142 1.49 -13.64 22.45
C VAL A 142 2.87 -13.84 23.08
N GLN A 143 3.90 -13.17 22.57
CA GLN A 143 5.30 -13.42 22.97
C GLN A 143 5.54 -13.26 24.48
N ASP A 144 4.85 -12.31 25.13
CA ASP A 144 5.01 -12.03 26.56
C ASP A 144 4.39 -13.11 27.45
N ARG A 145 3.78 -14.17 26.86
CA ARG A 145 3.26 -15.34 27.55
C ARG A 145 4.26 -16.50 27.63
N PHE A 146 5.44 -16.32 27.05
CA PHE A 146 6.50 -17.31 27.00
C PHE A 146 7.78 -16.71 27.58
N ASP A 147 8.53 -17.52 28.33
CA ASP A 147 9.85 -17.12 28.87
C ASP A 147 10.87 -17.03 27.72
N THR A 148 10.81 -17.97 26.77
CA THR A 148 11.65 -18.02 25.57
C THR A 148 10.81 -18.53 24.39
N ILE A 149 11.16 -18.10 23.18
CA ILE A 149 10.59 -18.59 21.92
C ILE A 149 11.75 -19.03 21.03
N ASP A 150 11.94 -20.33 20.88
CA ASP A 150 13.02 -20.87 20.06
C ASP A 150 12.64 -20.96 18.59
N THR A 151 11.36 -21.25 18.30
CA THR A 151 10.88 -21.44 16.93
C THR A 151 9.45 -20.98 16.79
N VAL A 152 9.15 -20.36 15.64
CA VAL A 152 7.78 -19.98 15.25
C VAL A 152 7.44 -20.66 13.95
N HIS A 153 6.36 -21.42 13.91
CA HIS A 153 5.81 -21.99 12.69
C HIS A 153 4.60 -21.18 12.23
N VAL A 154 4.67 -20.62 11.04
CA VAL A 154 3.57 -19.89 10.40
C VAL A 154 3.03 -20.74 9.26
N GLY A 155 1.75 -21.11 9.34
CA GLY A 155 1.06 -21.84 8.28
C GLY A 155 -0.15 -21.06 7.79
N PHE A 156 -0.37 -21.04 6.49
CA PHE A 156 -1.60 -20.51 5.91
C PHE A 156 -2.06 -21.37 4.74
N ALA A 157 -3.36 -21.38 4.49
CA ALA A 157 -3.96 -22.07 3.36
C ALA A 157 -4.43 -21.04 2.33
N TRP A 158 -4.08 -21.28 1.08
CA TRP A 158 -4.53 -20.48 -0.05
C TRP A 158 -5.46 -21.28 -0.95
N LYS A 159 -6.64 -20.72 -1.23
CA LYS A 159 -7.54 -21.27 -2.23
C LYS A 159 -7.66 -20.29 -3.40
N SER A 160 -7.22 -20.71 -4.58
CA SER A 160 -7.44 -19.98 -5.82
C SER A 160 -8.65 -20.55 -6.55
N ASN A 161 -9.55 -19.69 -7.02
CA ASN A 161 -10.64 -20.05 -7.92
C ASN A 161 -10.23 -19.92 -9.39
N LYS A 162 -8.94 -19.73 -9.67
CA LYS A 162 -8.45 -19.81 -11.06
C LYS A 162 -8.41 -21.28 -11.48
N PRO A 163 -8.98 -21.62 -12.64
CA PRO A 163 -8.86 -22.95 -13.22
C PRO A 163 -7.41 -23.26 -13.54
#